data_6e56385341ec836b91790f9f19f40272
#
_entry.id   6e56385341ec836b91790f9f19f40272
#
_cell.length_a   1.000
_cell.length_b   1.000
_cell.length_c   1.000
_cell.angle_alpha   90.00
_cell.angle_beta   90.00
_cell.angle_gamma   90.00
#
_symmetry.space_group_name_H-M   'P 1'
#
loop_
_entity.id
_entity.type
_entity.pdbx_description
1 polymer ?
#
loop_
_entity_poly.entity_id
_entity_poly.type
_entity_poly.pdbx_seq_one_letter_code
_entity_poly.pdbx_strand_id
1 'polypeptide(L)'
;MKKQANAQDQILLDQWFTRQNLTPATRESYTYQILNYLSTTPHNTLNDLIEEAEHEETSNIRPRNRHVNQYIYKFKNVLEERGRAPQTIRGNINTVKGFYRAFDITTPDIRLPHGDNTLEKNEKPLPTREEIHYLASLGGIRHRAIIYTMALSGMAQQELRNLTVNNLLQGCREVLNEDIGSVEELFKYEKQLKNEIIPLHLTRQKVQYRYITFLPYEVLSKILKYLRERQAGANPHIRIKNSNDWLFVKKDGQQMTKPSILNMFLRYNQKAGNKDEKGTYRKLRSHTLRKYFISTIINKTGDHILADYLSGHKIDPVKRAYWKADPESLKQRYLIAYPHLSIDGVEVKEYKTEEFLKIEKDNEELRDRQNVLEDTVDDLLAVLKKYPDDVIDRIGRDEE
;
A
#
# COMPACT_ATOMS: atom_id res chain seq x y z
N MET A 1 2.72 -22.69 11.96
CA MET A 1 3.57 -23.11 10.83
C MET A 1 2.71 -23.03 9.57
N LYS A 2 3.20 -22.46 8.45
CA LYS A 2 2.52 -22.57 7.15
C LYS A 2 2.60 -24.05 6.75
N LYS A 3 1.46 -24.74 6.62
CA LYS A 3 1.44 -26.07 6.00
C LYS A 3 1.90 -25.89 4.56
N GLN A 4 2.91 -26.62 4.14
CA GLN A 4 3.34 -26.72 2.75
C GLN A 4 2.59 -27.88 2.11
N ALA A 5 2.19 -27.72 0.85
CA ALA A 5 1.66 -28.81 0.05
C ALA A 5 2.74 -29.89 -0.14
N ASN A 6 2.37 -31.14 -0.07
CA ASN A 6 3.25 -32.25 -0.48
C ASN A 6 3.40 -32.29 -2.01
N ALA A 7 4.25 -33.15 -2.53
CA ALA A 7 4.52 -33.19 -3.97
C ALA A 7 3.27 -33.59 -4.81
N GLN A 8 2.43 -34.48 -4.31
CA GLN A 8 1.19 -34.89 -4.98
C GLN A 8 0.15 -33.76 -4.97
N ASP A 9 -0.05 -33.11 -3.80
CA ASP A 9 -0.92 -31.96 -3.67
C ASP A 9 -0.49 -30.82 -4.60
N GLN A 10 0.83 -30.62 -4.80
CA GLN A 10 1.33 -29.58 -5.70
C GLN A 10 0.92 -29.84 -7.16
N ILE A 11 0.92 -31.07 -7.61
CA ILE A 11 0.48 -31.43 -8.95
C ILE A 11 -1.01 -31.07 -9.16
N LEU A 12 -1.87 -31.41 -8.19
CA LEU A 12 -3.30 -31.06 -8.24
C LEU A 12 -3.53 -29.54 -8.21
N LEU A 13 -2.79 -28.85 -7.35
CA LEU A 13 -2.85 -27.39 -7.29
C LEU A 13 -2.45 -26.74 -8.62
N ASP A 14 -1.40 -27.23 -9.27
CA ASP A 14 -0.93 -26.70 -10.54
C ASP A 14 -1.93 -26.96 -11.68
N GLN A 15 -2.57 -28.14 -11.68
CA GLN A 15 -3.68 -28.44 -12.62
C GLN A 15 -4.85 -27.47 -12.40
N TRP A 16 -5.30 -27.30 -11.16
CA TRP A 16 -6.36 -26.37 -10.83
C TRP A 16 -6.03 -24.94 -11.26
N PHE A 17 -4.83 -24.46 -10.93
CA PHE A 17 -4.39 -23.10 -11.23
C PHE A 17 -4.27 -22.85 -12.72
N THR A 18 -3.86 -23.86 -13.49
CA THR A 18 -3.78 -23.78 -14.95
C THR A 18 -5.17 -23.72 -15.58
N ARG A 19 -6.10 -24.56 -15.16
CA ARG A 19 -7.50 -24.55 -15.64
C ARG A 19 -8.19 -23.20 -15.41
N GLN A 20 -7.87 -22.51 -14.31
CA GLN A 20 -8.47 -21.22 -13.96
C GLN A 20 -7.61 -20.00 -14.35
N ASN A 21 -6.47 -20.18 -14.97
CA ASN A 21 -5.53 -19.12 -15.36
C ASN A 21 -5.23 -18.14 -14.21
N LEU A 22 -4.91 -18.66 -13.02
CA LEU A 22 -4.74 -17.85 -11.80
C LEU A 22 -3.39 -17.15 -11.76
N THR A 23 -3.39 -15.91 -11.26
CA THR A 23 -2.17 -15.15 -11.04
C THR A 23 -1.35 -15.74 -9.87
N PRO A 24 0.00 -15.55 -9.84
CA PRO A 24 0.84 -16.09 -8.75
C PRO A 24 0.36 -15.69 -7.34
N ALA A 25 -0.08 -14.44 -7.16
CA ALA A 25 -0.59 -13.97 -5.87
C ALA A 25 -1.91 -14.66 -5.47
N THR A 26 -2.77 -14.97 -6.44
CA THR A 26 -4.01 -15.72 -6.20
C THR A 26 -3.69 -17.17 -5.87
N ARG A 27 -2.73 -17.79 -6.57
CA ARG A 27 -2.26 -19.16 -6.29
C ARG A 27 -1.79 -19.31 -4.84
N GLU A 28 -0.94 -18.39 -4.35
CA GLU A 28 -0.48 -18.41 -2.95
C GLU A 28 -1.65 -18.35 -1.95
N SER A 29 -2.61 -17.45 -2.20
CA SER A 29 -3.79 -17.31 -1.35
C SER A 29 -4.67 -18.55 -1.36
N TYR A 30 -4.91 -19.13 -2.53
CA TYR A 30 -5.76 -20.31 -2.71
C TYR A 30 -5.09 -21.56 -2.13
N THR A 31 -3.78 -21.73 -2.29
CA THR A 31 -3.02 -22.79 -1.63
C THR A 31 -3.21 -22.74 -0.10
N TYR A 32 -3.06 -21.55 0.48
CA TYR A 32 -3.26 -21.39 1.92
C TYR A 32 -4.69 -21.76 2.35
N GLN A 33 -5.70 -21.33 1.60
CA GLN A 33 -7.11 -21.55 1.94
C GLN A 33 -7.48 -23.02 1.80
N ILE A 34 -7.03 -23.70 0.74
CA ILE A 34 -7.35 -25.12 0.52
C ILE A 34 -6.64 -26.03 1.52
N LEU A 35 -5.39 -25.75 1.88
CA LEU A 35 -4.67 -26.49 2.92
C LEU A 35 -5.28 -26.24 4.31
N ASN A 36 -5.83 -25.06 4.57
CA ASN A 36 -6.59 -24.82 5.80
C ASN A 36 -7.90 -25.63 5.81
N TYR A 37 -8.60 -25.74 4.67
CA TYR A 37 -9.75 -26.62 4.51
C TYR A 37 -9.38 -28.10 4.74
N LEU A 38 -8.37 -28.62 4.06
CA LEU A 38 -7.85 -29.99 4.23
C LEU A 38 -7.61 -30.31 5.71
N SER A 39 -7.09 -29.35 6.48
CA SER A 39 -6.83 -29.54 7.90
C SER A 39 -8.06 -29.71 8.78
N THR A 40 -9.26 -29.50 8.26
CA THR A 40 -10.55 -29.70 8.96
C THR A 40 -11.25 -30.99 8.55
N THR A 41 -10.70 -31.71 7.59
CA THR A 41 -11.16 -33.01 7.11
C THR A 41 -10.35 -34.15 7.73
N PRO A 42 -10.77 -35.42 7.64
CA PRO A 42 -9.99 -36.55 8.11
C PRO A 42 -8.81 -36.91 7.19
N HIS A 43 -8.73 -36.33 6.00
CA HIS A 43 -7.74 -36.64 4.98
C HIS A 43 -6.41 -35.94 5.20
N ASN A 44 -5.36 -36.53 4.66
CA ASN A 44 -3.99 -36.00 4.75
C ASN A 44 -3.57 -35.29 3.44
N THR A 45 -4.17 -35.67 2.31
CA THR A 45 -3.83 -35.12 0.98
C THR A 45 -5.05 -34.57 0.26
N LEU A 46 -4.84 -33.68 -0.69
CA LEU A 46 -5.91 -33.19 -1.57
C LEU A 46 -6.38 -34.28 -2.52
N ASN A 47 -5.51 -35.24 -2.85
CA ASN A 47 -5.87 -36.37 -3.71
C ASN A 47 -6.91 -37.24 -3.02
N ASP A 48 -6.76 -37.55 -1.74
CA ASP A 48 -7.74 -38.34 -0.97
C ASP A 48 -9.14 -37.70 -1.01
N LEU A 49 -9.20 -36.34 -0.94
CA LEU A 49 -10.46 -35.62 -1.02
C LEU A 49 -11.14 -35.77 -2.39
N ILE A 50 -10.34 -35.76 -3.47
CA ILE A 50 -10.85 -35.91 -4.83
C ILE A 50 -11.32 -37.35 -5.07
N GLU A 51 -10.49 -38.34 -4.74
CA GLU A 51 -10.80 -39.75 -4.90
C GLU A 51 -12.07 -40.18 -4.12
N GLU A 52 -12.23 -39.70 -2.87
CA GLU A 52 -13.44 -39.94 -2.09
C GLU A 52 -14.66 -39.32 -2.78
N ALA A 53 -14.57 -38.08 -3.23
CA ALA A 53 -15.70 -37.40 -3.87
C ALA A 53 -16.10 -38.05 -5.21
N GLU A 54 -15.13 -38.46 -6.03
CA GLU A 54 -15.35 -39.18 -7.28
C GLU A 54 -15.98 -40.57 -7.03
N HIS A 55 -15.50 -41.29 -6.00
CA HIS A 55 -16.11 -42.55 -5.59
C HIS A 55 -17.55 -42.39 -5.17
N GLU A 56 -17.89 -41.35 -4.40
CA GLU A 56 -19.25 -41.06 -3.96
C GLU A 56 -20.18 -40.68 -5.13
N GLU A 57 -19.66 -39.98 -6.15
CA GLU A 57 -20.43 -39.63 -7.36
C GLU A 57 -20.70 -40.87 -8.22
N THR A 58 -19.70 -41.70 -8.46
CA THR A 58 -19.84 -42.95 -9.22
C THR A 58 -20.73 -43.98 -8.53
N SER A 59 -20.75 -43.99 -7.20
CA SER A 59 -21.60 -44.82 -6.37
C SER A 59 -23.04 -44.30 -6.24
N ASN A 60 -23.41 -43.23 -6.98
CA ASN A 60 -24.72 -42.59 -6.93
C ASN A 60 -25.20 -42.16 -5.54
N ILE A 61 -24.27 -41.83 -4.63
CA ILE A 61 -24.62 -41.31 -3.31
C ILE A 61 -25.35 -39.97 -3.48
N ARG A 62 -26.50 -39.85 -2.84
CA ARG A 62 -27.28 -38.60 -2.91
C ARG A 62 -26.46 -37.41 -2.41
N PRO A 63 -26.49 -36.26 -3.07
CA PRO A 63 -25.66 -35.10 -2.72
C PRO A 63 -25.68 -34.73 -1.23
N ARG A 64 -26.86 -34.81 -0.56
CA ARG A 64 -26.98 -34.50 0.88
C ARG A 64 -26.17 -35.44 1.79
N ASN A 65 -25.82 -36.64 1.33
CA ASN A 65 -25.12 -37.67 2.11
C ASN A 65 -23.63 -37.70 1.76
N ARG A 66 -23.15 -36.95 0.77
CA ARG A 66 -21.76 -36.93 0.34
C ARG A 66 -20.88 -36.24 1.40
N HIS A 67 -19.72 -36.78 1.65
CA HIS A 67 -18.75 -36.23 2.60
C HIS A 67 -18.25 -34.84 2.20
N VAL A 68 -18.09 -34.55 0.91
CA VAL A 68 -17.72 -33.22 0.42
C VAL A 68 -18.64 -32.15 0.98
N ASN A 69 -19.95 -32.41 1.05
CA ASN A 69 -20.94 -31.49 1.59
C ASN A 69 -20.73 -31.29 3.09
N GLN A 70 -20.55 -32.40 3.83
CA GLN A 70 -20.31 -32.36 5.28
C GLN A 70 -19.04 -31.60 5.63
N TYR A 71 -17.94 -31.83 4.87
CA TYR A 71 -16.65 -31.15 5.10
C TYR A 71 -16.74 -29.66 4.84
N ILE A 72 -17.45 -29.22 3.79
CA ILE A 72 -17.62 -27.81 3.50
C ILE A 72 -18.46 -27.11 4.59
N TYR A 73 -19.53 -27.74 5.07
CA TYR A 73 -20.31 -27.22 6.21
C TYR A 73 -19.47 -27.16 7.49
N LYS A 74 -18.71 -28.22 7.80
CA LYS A 74 -17.80 -28.24 8.95
C LYS A 74 -16.77 -27.13 8.87
N PHE A 75 -16.15 -26.93 7.70
CA PHE A 75 -15.19 -25.85 7.49
C PHE A 75 -15.80 -24.46 7.70
N LYS A 76 -17.00 -24.23 7.18
CA LYS A 76 -17.75 -23.01 7.43
C LYS A 76 -17.91 -22.76 8.94
N ASN A 77 -18.38 -23.74 9.69
CA ASN A 77 -18.59 -23.63 11.15
C ASN A 77 -17.26 -23.33 11.88
N VAL A 78 -16.18 -24.03 11.53
CA VAL A 78 -14.84 -23.75 12.08
C VAL A 78 -14.36 -22.33 11.81
N LEU A 79 -14.70 -21.76 10.64
CA LEU A 79 -14.35 -20.36 10.35
C LEU A 79 -15.21 -19.37 11.16
N GLU A 80 -16.47 -19.69 11.40
CA GLU A 80 -17.39 -18.92 12.25
C GLU A 80 -16.94 -18.94 13.72
N GLU A 81 -16.63 -20.12 14.27
CA GLU A 81 -16.10 -20.32 15.62
C GLU A 81 -14.76 -19.57 15.84
N ARG A 82 -13.93 -19.48 14.80
CA ARG A 82 -12.70 -18.68 14.81
C ARG A 82 -12.96 -17.15 14.69
N GLY A 83 -14.21 -16.72 14.69
CA GLY A 83 -14.58 -15.30 14.58
C GLY A 83 -14.17 -14.64 13.26
N ARG A 84 -14.13 -15.38 12.15
CA ARG A 84 -13.74 -14.82 10.85
C ARG A 84 -14.85 -13.95 10.31
N ALA A 85 -14.48 -12.79 9.71
CA ALA A 85 -15.44 -11.90 9.07
C ALA A 85 -16.24 -12.61 7.96
N PRO A 86 -17.55 -12.30 7.77
CA PRO A 86 -18.43 -12.92 6.77
C PRO A 86 -17.83 -12.95 5.37
N GLN A 87 -17.19 -11.86 4.94
CA GLN A 87 -16.49 -11.77 3.65
C GLN A 87 -15.33 -12.78 3.53
N THR A 88 -14.60 -13.01 4.64
CA THR A 88 -13.50 -13.98 4.68
C THR A 88 -14.04 -15.41 4.60
N ILE A 89 -15.12 -15.72 5.31
CA ILE A 89 -15.79 -17.01 5.25
C ILE A 89 -16.26 -17.28 3.82
N ARG A 90 -16.96 -16.34 3.20
CA ARG A 90 -17.41 -16.42 1.81
C ARG A 90 -16.26 -16.68 0.84
N GLY A 91 -15.14 -15.94 0.99
CA GLY A 91 -13.95 -16.13 0.16
C GLY A 91 -13.37 -17.53 0.28
N ASN A 92 -13.21 -18.04 1.50
CA ASN A 92 -12.68 -19.39 1.75
C ASN A 92 -13.59 -20.49 1.17
N ILE A 93 -14.89 -20.41 1.41
CA ILE A 93 -15.85 -21.40 0.89
C ILE A 93 -15.90 -21.37 -0.64
N ASN A 94 -15.89 -20.20 -1.26
CA ASN A 94 -15.84 -20.09 -2.72
C ASN A 94 -14.55 -20.65 -3.31
N THR A 95 -13.42 -20.52 -2.63
CA THR A 95 -12.15 -21.12 -3.04
C THR A 95 -12.24 -22.65 -2.99
N VAL A 96 -12.78 -23.24 -1.93
CA VAL A 96 -13.00 -24.69 -1.82
C VAL A 96 -13.98 -25.21 -2.88
N LYS A 97 -15.09 -24.52 -3.08
CA LYS A 97 -16.04 -24.86 -4.16
C LYS A 97 -15.39 -24.75 -5.55
N GLY A 98 -14.54 -23.75 -5.75
CA GLY A 98 -13.76 -23.58 -6.99
C GLY A 98 -12.74 -24.68 -7.22
N PHE A 99 -12.14 -25.23 -6.16
CA PHE A 99 -11.26 -26.39 -6.23
C PHE A 99 -12.02 -27.62 -6.72
N TYR A 100 -13.07 -28.04 -6.02
CA TYR A 100 -13.86 -29.21 -6.41
C TYR A 100 -14.45 -29.08 -7.82
N ARG A 101 -14.96 -27.91 -8.18
CA ARG A 101 -15.49 -27.64 -9.53
C ARG A 101 -14.42 -27.80 -10.62
N ALA A 102 -13.15 -27.53 -10.33
CA ALA A 102 -12.07 -27.72 -11.30
C ALA A 102 -11.81 -29.21 -11.61
N PHE A 103 -12.30 -30.10 -10.78
CA PHE A 103 -12.27 -31.56 -10.96
C PHE A 103 -13.67 -32.15 -11.21
N ASP A 104 -14.58 -31.30 -11.70
CA ASP A 104 -15.95 -31.68 -12.10
C ASP A 104 -16.83 -32.23 -10.96
N ILE A 105 -16.41 -32.07 -9.70
CA ILE A 105 -17.13 -32.52 -8.52
C ILE A 105 -18.20 -31.52 -8.09
N THR A 106 -19.43 -32.02 -7.88
CA THR A 106 -20.57 -31.22 -7.46
C THR A 106 -20.47 -30.83 -6.00
N THR A 107 -20.63 -29.54 -5.71
CA THR A 107 -20.60 -28.99 -4.35
C THR A 107 -21.97 -28.47 -3.90
N PRO A 108 -22.26 -28.44 -2.58
CA PRO A 108 -23.55 -27.99 -2.08
C PRO A 108 -23.81 -26.51 -2.37
N ASP A 109 -25.09 -26.15 -2.50
CA ASP A 109 -25.48 -24.76 -2.38
C ASP A 109 -25.60 -24.37 -0.90
N ILE A 110 -24.64 -23.60 -0.41
CA ILE A 110 -24.53 -23.22 1.00
C ILE A 110 -24.94 -21.77 1.18
N ARG A 111 -25.89 -21.56 2.08
CA ARG A 111 -26.21 -20.21 2.54
C ARG A 111 -25.02 -19.66 3.34
N LEU A 112 -24.32 -18.70 2.74
CA LEU A 112 -23.19 -18.05 3.38
C LEU A 112 -23.65 -16.86 4.24
N PRO A 113 -22.91 -16.56 5.34
CA PRO A 113 -23.30 -15.46 6.20
C PRO A 113 -23.33 -14.15 5.40
N HIS A 114 -24.44 -13.42 5.56
CA HIS A 114 -24.54 -12.06 5.07
C HIS A 114 -23.90 -11.12 6.08
N GLY A 115 -22.98 -10.32 5.62
CA GLY A 115 -22.37 -9.23 6.36
C GLY A 115 -21.93 -8.22 5.33
N ASP A 116 -22.67 -7.16 5.18
CA ASP A 116 -22.21 -6.01 4.43
C ASP A 116 -21.55 -5.03 5.38
N ASN A 117 -20.24 -5.26 5.59
CA ASN A 117 -19.40 -4.30 6.33
C ASN A 117 -19.09 -3.05 5.48
N THR A 118 -19.78 -2.87 4.35
CA THR A 118 -19.51 -1.76 3.43
C THR A 118 -19.94 -0.45 4.07
N LEU A 119 -21.08 -0.42 4.76
CA LEU A 119 -21.56 0.74 5.48
C LEU A 119 -20.60 1.11 6.62
N GLU A 120 -20.27 0.20 7.52
CA GLU A 120 -19.30 0.44 8.60
C GLU A 120 -17.92 0.88 8.09
N LYS A 121 -17.48 0.34 6.95
CA LYS A 121 -16.21 0.76 6.33
C LYS A 121 -16.29 2.13 5.69
N ASN A 122 -17.45 2.55 5.22
CA ASN A 122 -17.66 3.86 4.63
C ASN A 122 -17.91 4.94 5.68
N GLU A 123 -18.42 4.58 6.85
CA GLU A 123 -18.58 5.46 8.02
C GLU A 123 -17.25 5.80 8.68
N LYS A 124 -16.22 4.95 8.51
CA LYS A 124 -14.89 5.24 9.07
C LYS A 124 -14.26 6.43 8.36
N PRO A 125 -13.83 7.45 9.12
CA PRO A 125 -13.30 8.68 8.54
C PRO A 125 -12.06 8.39 7.69
N LEU A 126 -12.00 9.03 6.53
CA LEU A 126 -10.79 9.06 5.70
C LEU A 126 -9.74 9.95 6.38
N PRO A 127 -8.46 9.76 6.06
CA PRO A 127 -7.43 10.68 6.53
C PRO A 127 -7.66 12.08 5.98
N THR A 128 -7.47 13.10 6.82
CA THR A 128 -7.48 14.49 6.39
C THR A 128 -6.16 14.86 5.70
N ARG A 129 -6.11 16.03 5.07
CA ARG A 129 -4.88 16.57 4.45
C ARG A 129 -3.79 16.75 5.49
N GLU A 130 -4.14 17.29 6.64
CA GLU A 130 -3.26 17.54 7.78
C GLU A 130 -2.66 16.22 8.30
N GLU A 131 -3.48 15.19 8.43
CA GLU A 131 -3.02 13.86 8.86
C GLU A 131 -2.09 13.23 7.84
N ILE A 132 -2.35 13.40 6.53
CA ILE A 132 -1.46 12.92 5.47
C ILE A 132 -0.15 13.70 5.51
N HIS A 133 -0.19 15.03 5.65
CA HIS A 133 0.98 15.89 5.79
C HIS A 133 1.83 15.47 6.99
N TYR A 134 1.20 15.34 8.15
CA TYR A 134 1.86 14.91 9.37
C TYR A 134 2.52 13.53 9.21
N LEU A 135 1.77 12.53 8.68
CA LEU A 135 2.32 11.21 8.41
C LEU A 135 3.57 11.28 7.50
N ALA A 136 3.50 12.08 6.45
CA ALA A 136 4.60 12.26 5.52
C ALA A 136 5.81 12.95 6.16
N SER A 137 5.60 13.86 7.14
CA SER A 137 6.66 14.55 7.88
C SER A 137 7.45 13.60 8.78
N LEU A 138 6.83 12.55 9.30
CA LEU A 138 7.48 11.52 10.13
C LEU A 138 8.50 10.68 9.35
N GLY A 139 8.48 10.75 8.02
CA GLY A 139 9.27 9.95 7.11
C GLY A 139 10.43 10.69 6.47
N GLY A 140 11.49 9.93 6.11
CA GLY A 140 12.54 10.43 5.24
C GLY A 140 12.03 10.79 3.83
N ILE A 141 12.87 11.48 3.06
CA ILE A 141 12.55 12.05 1.73
C ILE A 141 11.84 11.05 0.81
N ARG A 142 12.36 9.81 0.70
CA ARG A 142 11.74 8.76 -0.11
C ARG A 142 10.29 8.46 0.31
N HIS A 143 10.05 8.30 1.61
CA HIS A 143 8.73 7.92 2.11
C HIS A 143 7.73 9.06 1.97
N ARG A 144 8.19 10.29 2.11
CA ARG A 144 7.40 11.50 1.84
C ARG A 144 6.97 11.54 0.38
N ALA A 145 7.90 11.34 -0.56
CA ALA A 145 7.58 11.26 -1.99
C ALA A 145 6.56 10.14 -2.29
N ILE A 146 6.70 8.96 -1.69
CA ILE A 146 5.75 7.83 -1.85
C ILE A 146 4.34 8.21 -1.37
N ILE A 147 4.23 8.79 -0.17
CA ILE A 147 2.93 9.16 0.42
C ILE A 147 2.21 10.20 -0.44
N TYR A 148 2.91 11.27 -0.83
CA TYR A 148 2.35 12.30 -1.70
C TYR A 148 1.94 11.75 -3.06
N THR A 149 2.79 10.92 -3.69
CA THR A 149 2.45 10.27 -4.97
C THR A 149 1.16 9.46 -4.85
N MET A 150 1.01 8.65 -3.81
CA MET A 150 -0.20 7.83 -3.63
C MET A 150 -1.45 8.66 -3.33
N ALA A 151 -1.30 9.72 -2.52
CA ALA A 151 -2.43 10.54 -2.09
C ALA A 151 -2.99 11.42 -3.23
N LEU A 152 -2.12 11.92 -4.12
CA LEU A 152 -2.52 12.90 -5.14
C LEU A 152 -2.68 12.32 -6.55
N SER A 153 -2.26 11.07 -6.78
CA SER A 153 -2.50 10.37 -8.06
C SER A 153 -3.54 9.27 -7.97
N GLY A 154 -3.91 8.87 -6.75
CA GLY A 154 -4.85 7.77 -6.53
C GLY A 154 -4.37 6.40 -7.01
N MET A 155 -3.11 6.25 -7.47
CA MET A 155 -2.59 4.97 -7.93
C MET A 155 -2.56 3.92 -6.82
N ALA A 156 -2.74 2.65 -7.18
CA ALA A 156 -2.66 1.58 -6.22
C ALA A 156 -1.18 1.23 -5.91
N GLN A 157 -0.97 0.50 -4.82
CA GLN A 157 0.36 0.14 -4.35
C GLN A 157 1.21 -0.62 -5.40
N GLN A 158 0.57 -1.40 -6.27
CA GLN A 158 1.28 -2.14 -7.30
C GLN A 158 1.82 -1.21 -8.38
N GLU A 159 0.98 -0.27 -8.85
CA GLU A 159 1.38 0.73 -9.83
C GLU A 159 2.53 1.60 -9.29
N LEU A 160 2.45 2.07 -8.02
CA LEU A 160 3.54 2.80 -7.38
C LEU A 160 4.85 2.01 -7.39
N ARG A 161 4.81 0.73 -7.06
CA ARG A 161 6.02 -0.13 -7.03
C ARG A 161 6.60 -0.38 -8.41
N ASN A 162 5.76 -0.34 -9.44
CA ASN A 162 6.13 -0.57 -10.83
C ASN A 162 6.48 0.72 -11.58
N LEU A 163 6.41 1.88 -10.93
CA LEU A 163 6.86 3.13 -11.54
C LEU A 163 8.35 3.06 -11.85
N THR A 164 8.70 3.40 -13.08
CA THR A 164 10.09 3.59 -13.52
C THR A 164 10.42 5.07 -13.63
N VAL A 165 11.68 5.39 -13.70
CA VAL A 165 12.16 6.75 -14.01
C VAL A 165 11.61 7.20 -15.36
N ASN A 166 11.52 6.30 -16.34
CA ASN A 166 10.99 6.59 -17.66
C ASN A 166 9.51 7.05 -17.64
N ASN A 167 8.68 6.48 -16.75
CA ASN A 167 7.29 6.97 -16.62
C ASN A 167 7.24 8.44 -16.22
N LEU A 168 8.13 8.87 -15.32
CA LEU A 168 8.24 10.27 -14.91
C LEU A 168 8.79 11.14 -16.04
N LEU A 169 9.89 10.71 -16.68
CA LEU A 169 10.50 11.45 -17.78
C LEU A 169 9.53 11.62 -18.95
N GLN A 170 8.76 10.59 -19.29
CA GLN A 170 7.75 10.65 -20.36
C GLN A 170 6.70 11.75 -20.09
N GLY A 171 6.15 11.79 -18.87
CA GLY A 171 5.19 12.85 -18.52
C GLY A 171 5.81 14.25 -18.52
N CYS A 172 7.07 14.38 -18.11
CA CYS A 172 7.78 15.65 -18.15
C CYS A 172 8.09 16.12 -19.59
N ARG A 173 8.48 15.19 -20.49
CA ARG A 173 8.68 15.49 -21.92
C ARG A 173 7.39 16.00 -22.57
N GLU A 174 6.26 15.35 -22.25
CA GLU A 174 4.95 15.74 -22.80
C GLU A 174 4.57 17.17 -22.42
N VAL A 175 4.86 17.59 -21.17
CA VAL A 175 4.54 18.94 -20.67
C VAL A 175 5.52 19.99 -21.19
N LEU A 176 6.81 19.68 -21.24
CA LEU A 176 7.85 20.63 -21.64
C LEU A 176 8.04 20.71 -23.15
N ASN A 177 7.55 19.71 -23.89
CA ASN A 177 7.85 19.50 -25.31
C ASN A 177 9.36 19.45 -25.59
N GLU A 178 10.12 18.83 -24.68
CA GLU A 178 11.58 18.69 -24.72
C GLU A 178 11.97 17.22 -24.59
N ASP A 179 13.03 16.80 -25.27
CA ASP A 179 13.58 15.44 -25.16
C ASP A 179 14.54 15.36 -23.95
N ILE A 180 14.03 14.85 -22.83
CA ILE A 180 14.76 14.72 -21.58
C ILE A 180 15.17 13.25 -21.41
N GLY A 181 16.44 12.93 -21.58
CA GLY A 181 16.97 11.57 -21.54
C GLY A 181 17.28 11.05 -20.14
N SER A 182 17.54 11.94 -19.17
CA SER A 182 18.04 11.58 -17.83
C SER A 182 17.41 12.41 -16.70
N VAL A 183 17.58 11.95 -15.46
CA VAL A 183 17.14 12.72 -14.29
C VAL A 183 18.00 13.96 -14.06
N GLU A 184 19.25 13.94 -14.45
CA GLU A 184 20.17 15.07 -14.38
C GLU A 184 19.72 16.21 -15.29
N GLU A 185 19.24 15.87 -16.48
CA GLU A 185 18.60 16.82 -17.40
C GLU A 185 17.30 17.34 -16.81
N LEU A 186 16.44 16.46 -16.29
CA LEU A 186 15.16 16.84 -15.67
C LEU A 186 15.36 17.88 -14.55
N PHE A 187 16.43 17.77 -13.75
CA PHE A 187 16.73 18.75 -12.69
C PHE A 187 16.91 20.19 -13.21
N LYS A 188 17.35 20.37 -14.46
CA LYS A 188 17.53 21.70 -15.07
C LYS A 188 16.19 22.37 -15.36
N TYR A 189 15.16 21.58 -15.63
CA TYR A 189 13.80 22.05 -15.98
C TYR A 189 12.88 22.22 -14.77
N GLU A 190 13.34 22.01 -13.52
CA GLU A 190 12.48 22.08 -12.33
C GLU A 190 11.72 23.40 -12.21
N LYS A 191 12.34 24.54 -12.55
CA LYS A 191 11.69 25.85 -12.48
C LYS A 191 10.53 25.98 -13.47
N GLN A 192 10.66 25.40 -14.67
CA GLN A 192 9.62 25.42 -15.71
C GLN A 192 8.44 24.52 -15.33
N LEU A 193 8.72 23.44 -14.60
CA LEU A 193 7.71 22.49 -14.13
C LEU A 193 6.94 22.94 -12.88
N LYS A 194 7.31 24.09 -12.28
CA LYS A 194 6.75 24.53 -10.98
C LYS A 194 5.22 24.68 -10.96
N ASN A 195 4.63 25.09 -12.08
CA ASN A 195 3.18 25.28 -12.18
C ASN A 195 2.49 24.21 -13.03
N GLU A 196 3.21 23.15 -13.37
CA GLU A 196 2.72 22.11 -14.26
C GLU A 196 2.13 20.92 -13.53
N ILE A 197 1.20 20.28 -14.21
CA ILE A 197 0.63 18.99 -13.82
C ILE A 197 1.17 17.93 -14.77
N ILE A 198 1.92 16.97 -14.24
CA ILE A 198 2.60 15.95 -15.03
C ILE A 198 1.67 14.75 -15.27
N PRO A 199 1.33 14.39 -16.50
CA PRO A 199 0.56 13.19 -16.80
C PRO A 199 1.45 11.95 -16.59
N LEU A 200 0.88 10.92 -16.01
CA LEU A 200 1.47 9.59 -15.93
C LEU A 200 0.63 8.59 -16.69
N HIS A 201 1.19 8.02 -17.75
CA HIS A 201 0.59 6.94 -18.52
C HIS A 201 0.91 5.60 -17.87
N LEU A 202 -0.11 4.95 -17.32
CA LEU A 202 0.04 3.74 -16.52
C LEU A 202 -0.79 2.59 -17.08
N THR A 203 -0.34 1.37 -16.81
CA THR A 203 -1.11 0.15 -17.09
C THR A 203 -1.38 -0.58 -15.77
N ARG A 204 -2.65 -0.75 -15.42
CA ARG A 204 -3.05 -1.56 -14.28
C ARG A 204 -2.94 -3.04 -14.61
N GLN A 205 -1.87 -3.67 -14.15
CA GLN A 205 -1.51 -5.05 -14.48
C GLN A 205 -2.62 -6.07 -14.15
N LYS A 206 -3.35 -5.88 -13.06
CA LYS A 206 -4.41 -6.80 -12.63
C LYS A 206 -5.53 -6.98 -13.66
N VAL A 207 -5.83 -5.94 -14.43
CA VAL A 207 -6.96 -5.90 -15.37
C VAL A 207 -6.52 -5.49 -16.78
N GLN A 208 -5.20 -5.36 -17.01
CA GLN A 208 -4.59 -4.93 -18.29
C GLN A 208 -5.25 -3.66 -18.84
N TYR A 209 -5.50 -2.69 -17.96
CA TYR A 209 -6.21 -1.45 -18.27
C TYR A 209 -5.25 -0.28 -18.29
N ARG A 210 -5.16 0.42 -19.43
CA ARG A 210 -4.37 1.65 -19.57
C ARG A 210 -5.18 2.84 -19.10
N TYR A 211 -4.54 3.72 -18.33
CA TYR A 211 -5.15 4.94 -17.81
C TYR A 211 -4.10 6.02 -17.61
N ILE A 212 -4.57 7.26 -17.46
CA ILE A 212 -3.73 8.41 -17.14
C ILE A 212 -4.09 8.86 -15.72
N THR A 213 -3.10 9.25 -14.96
CA THR A 213 -3.26 10.00 -13.72
C THR A 213 -2.29 11.17 -13.71
N PHE A 214 -2.35 12.02 -12.70
CA PHE A 214 -1.60 13.26 -12.68
C PHE A 214 -0.73 13.40 -11.43
N LEU A 215 0.42 14.07 -11.60
CA LEU A 215 1.30 14.49 -10.51
C LEU A 215 1.38 16.02 -10.52
N PRO A 216 0.82 16.71 -9.53
CA PRO A 216 1.03 18.13 -9.35
C PRO A 216 2.46 18.42 -8.87
N TYR A 217 2.90 19.67 -9.02
CA TYR A 217 4.26 20.06 -8.65
C TYR A 217 4.62 19.74 -7.19
N GLU A 218 3.69 19.81 -6.26
CA GLU A 218 3.96 19.42 -4.86
C GLU A 218 4.43 17.96 -4.73
N VAL A 219 3.92 17.03 -5.56
CA VAL A 219 4.42 15.64 -5.65
C VAL A 219 5.75 15.61 -6.38
N LEU A 220 5.83 16.25 -7.54
CA LEU A 220 7.04 16.29 -8.36
C LEU A 220 8.23 16.80 -7.56
N SER A 221 8.09 17.88 -6.80
CA SER A 221 9.15 18.46 -5.97
C SER A 221 9.69 17.45 -4.92
N LYS A 222 8.81 16.64 -4.32
CA LYS A 222 9.22 15.61 -3.38
C LYS A 222 9.95 14.46 -4.09
N ILE A 223 9.50 14.11 -5.30
CA ILE A 223 10.18 13.10 -6.14
C ILE A 223 11.55 13.61 -6.57
N LEU A 224 11.66 14.82 -7.08
CA LEU A 224 12.95 15.41 -7.50
C LEU A 224 13.93 15.50 -6.33
N LYS A 225 13.48 15.90 -5.14
CA LYS A 225 14.31 15.89 -3.94
C LYS A 225 14.81 14.48 -3.61
N TYR A 226 13.96 13.47 -3.71
CA TYR A 226 14.36 12.08 -3.51
C TYR A 226 15.35 11.59 -4.58
N LEU A 227 15.15 11.94 -5.84
CA LEU A 227 16.06 11.54 -6.93
C LEU A 227 17.44 12.20 -6.80
N ARG A 228 17.50 13.46 -6.35
CA ARG A 228 18.79 14.12 -6.02
C ARG A 228 19.54 13.40 -4.89
N GLU A 229 18.84 13.08 -3.80
CA GLU A 229 19.43 12.29 -2.71
C GLU A 229 19.92 10.93 -3.20
N ARG A 230 19.17 10.30 -4.10
CA ARG A 230 19.49 9.02 -4.70
C ARG A 230 20.76 9.06 -5.54
N GLN A 231 20.94 10.13 -6.33
CA GLN A 231 22.12 10.31 -7.20
C GLN A 231 23.36 10.79 -6.42
N ALA A 232 23.19 11.74 -5.50
CA ALA A 232 24.30 12.33 -4.74
C ALA A 232 24.67 11.53 -3.48
N GLY A 233 23.81 10.63 -3.00
CA GLY A 233 24.02 9.90 -1.76
C GLY A 233 25.17 8.90 -1.81
N ALA A 234 25.70 8.56 -0.63
CA ALA A 234 26.82 7.64 -0.45
C ALA A 234 26.53 6.19 -0.87
N ASN A 235 25.24 5.81 -0.99
CA ASN A 235 24.85 4.44 -1.33
C ASN A 235 24.81 4.24 -2.85
N PRO A 236 25.80 3.56 -3.48
CA PRO A 236 25.82 3.36 -4.92
C PRO A 236 24.74 2.41 -5.43
N HIS A 237 24.19 1.54 -4.58
CA HIS A 237 23.18 0.55 -4.99
C HIS A 237 21.85 1.18 -5.41
N ILE A 238 21.55 2.37 -4.91
CA ILE A 238 20.29 3.05 -5.21
C ILE A 238 20.41 4.05 -6.37
N ARG A 239 21.61 4.31 -6.90
CA ARG A 239 21.80 5.26 -8.01
C ARG A 239 21.05 4.80 -9.25
N ILE A 240 20.53 5.76 -9.99
CA ILE A 240 19.85 5.54 -11.26
C ILE A 240 20.92 5.30 -12.33
N LYS A 241 20.81 4.20 -13.06
CA LYS A 241 21.73 3.82 -14.12
C LYS A 241 21.12 4.04 -15.50
N ASN A 242 19.80 3.88 -15.60
CA ASN A 242 19.04 4.08 -16.84
C ASN A 242 17.59 4.45 -16.53
N SER A 243 16.87 4.90 -17.56
CA SER A 243 15.47 5.33 -17.42
C SER A 243 14.48 4.20 -17.05
N ASN A 244 14.85 2.94 -17.28
CA ASN A 244 13.99 1.79 -16.91
C ASN A 244 14.12 1.38 -15.43
N ASP A 245 15.06 1.98 -14.70
CA ASP A 245 15.19 1.73 -13.27
C ASP A 245 13.92 2.14 -12.52
N TRP A 246 13.62 1.41 -11.44
CA TRP A 246 12.46 1.71 -10.61
C TRP A 246 12.56 3.11 -10.00
N LEU A 247 11.46 3.86 -10.05
CA LEU A 247 11.40 5.20 -9.47
C LEU A 247 11.60 5.16 -7.95
N PHE A 248 10.99 4.20 -7.27
CA PHE A 248 11.13 3.99 -5.83
C PHE A 248 11.79 2.64 -5.54
N VAL A 249 12.92 2.68 -4.83
CA VAL A 249 13.72 1.49 -4.52
C VAL A 249 13.93 1.29 -3.02
N LYS A 250 14.25 0.05 -2.64
CA LYS A 250 14.76 -0.28 -1.32
C LYS A 250 16.20 0.23 -1.14
N LYS A 251 16.76 0.06 0.07
CA LYS A 251 18.17 0.45 0.36
C LYS A 251 19.20 -0.37 -0.43
N ASP A 252 18.82 -1.56 -0.89
CA ASP A 252 19.65 -2.43 -1.73
C ASP A 252 19.48 -2.16 -3.25
N GLY A 253 18.76 -1.12 -3.63
CA GLY A 253 18.46 -0.76 -5.02
C GLY A 253 17.36 -1.59 -5.69
N GLN A 254 16.85 -2.60 -5.03
CA GLN A 254 15.77 -3.43 -5.59
C GLN A 254 14.40 -2.74 -5.52
N GLN A 255 13.47 -3.25 -6.31
CA GLN A 255 12.08 -2.81 -6.32
C GLN A 255 11.45 -2.84 -4.91
N MET A 256 10.63 -1.85 -4.60
CA MET A 256 9.81 -1.86 -3.39
C MET A 256 8.87 -3.07 -3.38
N THR A 257 8.77 -3.77 -2.25
CA THR A 257 7.87 -4.90 -2.08
C THR A 257 6.57 -4.51 -1.38
N LYS A 258 5.52 -5.34 -1.51
CA LYS A 258 4.28 -5.13 -0.76
C LYS A 258 4.52 -5.05 0.76
N PRO A 259 5.31 -5.94 1.38
CA PRO A 259 5.67 -5.83 2.80
C PRO A 259 6.43 -4.54 3.14
N SER A 260 7.33 -4.05 2.28
CA SER A 260 8.08 -2.81 2.58
C SER A 260 7.17 -1.58 2.66
N ILE A 261 6.17 -1.46 1.77
CA ILE A 261 5.17 -0.39 1.85
C ILE A 261 4.27 -0.57 3.09
N LEU A 262 3.81 -1.80 3.36
CA LEU A 262 3.00 -2.08 4.53
C LEU A 262 3.73 -1.71 5.83
N ASN A 263 4.98 -2.12 5.98
CA ASN A 263 5.80 -1.84 7.16
C ASN A 263 6.10 -0.34 7.31
N MET A 264 6.23 0.40 6.19
CA MET A 264 6.35 1.85 6.22
C MET A 264 5.12 2.48 6.91
N PHE A 265 3.91 2.16 6.44
CA PHE A 265 2.69 2.68 7.04
C PHE A 265 2.49 2.23 8.50
N LEU A 266 2.85 0.98 8.83
CA LEU A 266 2.82 0.48 10.21
C LEU A 266 3.64 1.34 11.16
N ARG A 267 4.92 1.58 10.81
CA ARG A 267 5.84 2.37 11.62
C ARG A 267 5.34 3.80 11.82
N TYR A 268 4.77 4.42 10.77
CA TYR A 268 4.29 5.80 10.88
C TYR A 268 3.00 5.92 11.67
N ASN A 269 2.06 4.96 11.54
CA ASN A 269 0.90 4.92 12.42
C ASN A 269 1.32 4.76 13.90
N GLN A 270 2.31 3.92 14.19
CA GLN A 270 2.84 3.77 15.55
C GLN A 270 3.47 5.06 16.07
N LYS A 271 4.30 5.75 15.24
CA LYS A 271 4.91 7.03 15.60
C LYS A 271 3.86 8.13 15.80
N ALA A 272 2.78 8.11 15.03
CA ALA A 272 1.67 9.06 15.15
C ALA A 272 0.74 8.77 16.35
N GLY A 273 1.08 7.78 17.19
CA GLY A 273 0.24 7.41 18.33
C GLY A 273 -1.07 6.71 17.98
N ASN A 274 -1.29 6.40 16.69
CA ASN A 274 -2.44 5.62 16.23
C ASN A 274 -2.26 4.17 16.69
N LYS A 275 -2.66 3.89 17.95
CA LYS A 275 -2.67 2.52 18.48
C LYS A 275 -3.59 1.68 17.60
N ASP A 276 -3.13 0.48 17.23
CA ASP A 276 -3.98 -0.52 16.58
C ASP A 276 -5.14 -0.83 17.54
N GLU A 277 -6.30 -0.24 17.34
CA GLU A 277 -7.53 -0.78 17.86
C GLU A 277 -7.63 -2.23 17.38
N LYS A 278 -8.07 -3.14 18.24
CA LYS A 278 -8.25 -4.55 17.88
C LYS A 278 -9.15 -4.62 16.64
N GLY A 279 -8.53 -4.67 15.47
CA GLY A 279 -9.23 -4.69 14.19
C GLY A 279 -8.28 -4.39 13.02
N THR A 280 -8.69 -4.81 11.83
CA THR A 280 -7.90 -4.71 10.59
C THR A 280 -7.90 -3.32 9.95
N TYR A 281 -8.61 -2.35 10.54
CA TYR A 281 -8.73 -1.01 9.96
C TYR A 281 -7.66 -0.07 10.52
N ARG A 282 -6.78 0.37 9.64
CA ARG A 282 -5.81 1.44 9.92
C ARG A 282 -6.17 2.65 9.09
N LYS A 283 -6.34 3.80 9.73
CA LYS A 283 -6.74 5.05 9.08
C LYS A 283 -5.73 5.46 8.00
N LEU A 284 -4.44 5.33 8.28
CA LEU A 284 -3.36 5.71 7.36
C LEU A 284 -2.70 4.46 6.76
N ARG A 285 -3.04 4.16 5.51
CA ARG A 285 -2.49 3.08 4.70
C ARG A 285 -2.63 3.38 3.21
N SER A 286 -1.92 2.65 2.36
CA SER A 286 -1.98 2.86 0.90
C SER A 286 -3.40 2.90 0.32
N HIS A 287 -4.28 2.00 0.79
CA HIS A 287 -5.65 1.95 0.29
C HIS A 287 -6.51 3.14 0.76
N THR A 288 -6.28 3.67 1.96
CA THR A 288 -7.03 4.84 2.43
C THR A 288 -6.57 6.13 1.76
N LEU A 289 -5.29 6.25 1.38
CA LEU A 289 -4.82 7.36 0.54
C LEU A 289 -5.52 7.34 -0.84
N ARG A 290 -5.65 6.17 -1.44
CA ARG A 290 -6.41 6.04 -2.68
C ARG A 290 -7.90 6.35 -2.49
N LYS A 291 -8.52 5.94 -1.37
CA LYS A 291 -9.90 6.32 -1.03
C LYS A 291 -10.03 7.83 -0.85
N TYR A 292 -9.06 8.47 -0.18
CA TYR A 292 -8.99 9.93 -0.06
C TYR A 292 -9.05 10.60 -1.43
N PHE A 293 -8.20 10.20 -2.36
CA PHE A 293 -8.16 10.71 -3.73
C PHE A 293 -9.53 10.56 -4.43
N ILE A 294 -10.04 9.33 -4.49
CA ILE A 294 -11.31 9.02 -5.18
C ILE A 294 -12.46 9.80 -4.57
N SER A 295 -12.62 9.76 -3.24
CA SER A 295 -13.72 10.44 -2.56
C SER A 295 -13.65 11.95 -2.68
N THR A 296 -12.44 12.54 -2.67
CA THR A 296 -12.27 13.98 -2.88
C THR A 296 -12.69 14.39 -4.27
N ILE A 297 -12.27 13.64 -5.31
CA ILE A 297 -12.70 13.94 -6.69
C ILE A 297 -14.23 13.83 -6.78
N ILE A 298 -14.83 12.73 -6.35
CA ILE A 298 -16.28 12.54 -6.41
C ILE A 298 -17.03 13.67 -5.69
N ASN A 299 -16.63 13.96 -4.45
CA ASN A 299 -17.34 14.92 -3.61
C ASN A 299 -17.20 16.39 -4.10
N LYS A 300 -16.12 16.68 -4.84
CA LYS A 300 -15.83 18.06 -5.30
C LYS A 300 -16.22 18.31 -6.76
N THR A 301 -16.25 17.27 -7.58
CA THR A 301 -16.59 17.41 -9.01
C THR A 301 -17.90 16.74 -9.39
N GLY A 302 -18.44 15.83 -8.55
CA GLY A 302 -19.58 14.96 -8.91
C GLY A 302 -19.23 13.89 -9.94
N ASP A 303 -17.97 13.79 -10.38
CA ASP A 303 -17.55 12.98 -11.51
C ASP A 303 -16.98 11.62 -11.08
N HIS A 304 -17.86 10.65 -10.96
CA HIS A 304 -17.50 9.27 -10.62
C HIS A 304 -16.62 8.61 -11.70
N ILE A 305 -16.88 8.91 -12.99
CA ILE A 305 -16.15 8.29 -14.09
C ILE A 305 -14.70 8.80 -14.12
N LEU A 306 -14.50 10.09 -13.89
CA LEU A 306 -13.16 10.68 -13.73
C LEU A 306 -12.39 10.02 -12.59
N ALA A 307 -13.01 9.91 -11.40
CA ALA A 307 -12.39 9.31 -10.24
C ALA A 307 -11.98 7.85 -10.48
N ASP A 308 -12.85 7.07 -11.13
CA ASP A 308 -12.57 5.69 -11.52
C ASP A 308 -11.45 5.61 -12.54
N TYR A 309 -11.48 6.43 -13.60
CA TYR A 309 -10.47 6.44 -14.63
C TYR A 309 -9.09 6.81 -14.09
N LEU A 310 -8.96 7.96 -13.41
CA LEU A 310 -7.68 8.44 -12.86
C LEU A 310 -7.09 7.49 -11.82
N SER A 311 -7.93 6.70 -11.15
CA SER A 311 -7.48 5.66 -10.24
C SER A 311 -7.23 4.31 -10.92
N GLY A 312 -7.48 4.17 -12.24
CA GLY A 312 -7.31 2.94 -13.01
C GLY A 312 -8.36 1.87 -12.69
N HIS A 313 -9.54 2.24 -12.25
CA HIS A 313 -10.69 1.34 -12.24
C HIS A 313 -11.20 1.15 -13.66
N LYS A 314 -11.59 -0.08 -13.98
CA LYS A 314 -12.19 -0.36 -15.30
C LYS A 314 -13.56 0.28 -15.36
N ILE A 315 -13.73 1.20 -16.30
CA ILE A 315 -15.03 1.82 -16.56
C ILE A 315 -15.94 0.79 -17.24
N ASP A 316 -17.21 0.82 -16.86
CA ASP A 316 -18.25 0.01 -17.49
C ASP A 316 -18.21 0.19 -19.02
N PRO A 317 -18.28 -0.90 -19.81
CA PRO A 317 -18.16 -0.84 -21.27
C PRO A 317 -19.17 0.10 -21.94
N VAL A 318 -20.41 0.17 -21.46
CA VAL A 318 -21.46 1.04 -21.99
C VAL A 318 -21.10 2.51 -21.74
N LYS A 319 -20.70 2.87 -20.51
CA LYS A 319 -20.26 4.23 -20.18
C LYS A 319 -18.99 4.61 -20.96
N ARG A 320 -18.07 3.66 -21.16
CA ARG A 320 -16.82 3.88 -21.89
C ARG A 320 -17.05 4.20 -23.37
N ALA A 321 -18.08 3.68 -23.98
CA ALA A 321 -18.39 3.94 -25.40
C ALA A 321 -18.68 5.44 -25.65
N TYR A 322 -19.23 6.13 -24.66
CA TYR A 322 -19.61 7.56 -24.76
C TYR A 322 -18.60 8.50 -24.06
N TRP A 323 -17.60 7.96 -23.37
CA TRP A 323 -16.64 8.74 -22.61
C TRP A 323 -15.27 8.71 -23.29
N LYS A 324 -14.79 9.87 -23.74
CA LYS A 324 -13.46 10.03 -24.32
C LYS A 324 -12.46 10.44 -23.24
N ALA A 325 -11.36 9.71 -23.16
CA ALA A 325 -10.24 10.02 -22.27
C ALA A 325 -9.26 10.98 -22.97
N ASP A 326 -9.71 12.19 -23.30
CA ASP A 326 -8.82 13.23 -23.78
C ASP A 326 -7.92 13.75 -22.66
N PRO A 327 -6.58 13.66 -22.78
CA PRO A 327 -5.64 14.02 -21.70
C PRO A 327 -5.80 15.44 -21.19
N GLU A 328 -6.01 16.42 -22.08
CA GLU A 328 -6.15 17.82 -21.68
C GLU A 328 -7.48 18.06 -20.93
N SER A 329 -8.58 17.52 -21.43
CA SER A 329 -9.86 17.58 -20.73
C SER A 329 -9.79 16.91 -19.34
N LEU A 330 -9.08 15.78 -19.22
CA LEU A 330 -8.86 15.12 -17.94
C LEU A 330 -8.04 15.98 -16.98
N LYS A 331 -6.99 16.66 -17.48
CA LYS A 331 -6.15 17.58 -16.72
C LYS A 331 -6.98 18.74 -16.17
N GLN A 332 -7.82 19.36 -17.01
CA GLN A 332 -8.69 20.47 -16.60
C GLN A 332 -9.67 20.02 -15.49
N ARG A 333 -10.28 18.87 -15.64
CA ARG A 333 -11.19 18.31 -14.62
C ARG A 333 -10.46 17.91 -13.33
N TYR A 334 -9.24 17.42 -13.42
CA TYR A 334 -8.39 17.15 -12.25
C TYR A 334 -8.05 18.44 -11.51
N LEU A 335 -7.76 19.55 -12.24
CA LEU A 335 -7.44 20.85 -11.67
C LEU A 335 -8.59 21.44 -10.84
N ILE A 336 -9.85 21.13 -11.15
CA ILE A 336 -11.00 21.50 -10.33
C ILE A 336 -10.94 20.83 -8.95
N ALA A 337 -10.52 19.57 -8.89
CA ALA A 337 -10.41 18.83 -7.64
C ALA A 337 -9.11 19.11 -6.88
N TYR A 338 -8.05 19.53 -7.57
CA TYR A 338 -6.70 19.65 -7.01
C TYR A 338 -6.60 20.57 -5.77
N PRO A 339 -7.23 21.76 -5.69
CA PRO A 339 -7.18 22.58 -4.46
C PRO A 339 -7.68 21.85 -3.20
N HIS A 340 -8.56 20.86 -3.38
CA HIS A 340 -9.10 20.05 -2.30
C HIS A 340 -8.26 18.79 -2.03
N LEU A 341 -7.43 18.38 -2.98
CA LEU A 341 -6.49 17.27 -2.84
C LEU A 341 -5.14 17.72 -2.26
N SER A 342 -4.72 18.97 -2.58
CA SER A 342 -3.40 19.49 -2.19
C SER A 342 -3.14 19.31 -0.68
N ILE A 343 -1.96 18.79 -0.36
CA ILE A 343 -1.51 18.54 1.00
C ILE A 343 -0.71 19.72 1.54
N ASP A 344 0.15 20.33 0.70
CA ASP A 344 1.02 21.44 1.09
C ASP A 344 0.26 22.80 1.19
N GLY A 345 -0.91 22.92 0.58
CA GLY A 345 -1.73 24.13 0.60
C GLY A 345 -2.47 24.39 1.91
N VAL A 346 -2.28 23.53 2.92
CA VAL A 346 -2.88 23.67 4.24
C VAL A 346 -1.95 24.51 5.12
N GLU A 347 -2.35 25.71 5.45
CA GLU A 347 -1.75 26.40 6.59
C GLU A 347 -2.07 25.60 7.87
N VAL A 348 -1.04 24.98 8.42
CA VAL A 348 -1.11 24.12 9.64
C VAL A 348 -1.65 24.87 10.87
N LYS A 349 -1.93 26.16 10.75
CA LYS A 349 -2.31 27.04 11.87
C LYS A 349 -3.69 26.79 12.48
N GLU A 350 -4.61 26.08 11.78
CA GLU A 350 -6.00 26.03 12.26
C GLU A 350 -6.44 24.73 12.94
N TYR A 351 -5.62 23.65 12.94
CA TYR A 351 -6.05 22.35 13.51
C TYR A 351 -5.00 21.66 14.36
N LYS A 352 -4.30 22.43 15.20
CA LYS A 352 -3.51 21.84 16.27
C LYS A 352 -4.48 21.46 17.38
N THR A 353 -4.70 20.16 17.60
CA THR A 353 -5.38 19.71 18.82
C THR A 353 -4.63 20.18 20.04
N GLU A 354 -5.32 20.40 21.16
CA GLU A 354 -4.67 20.81 22.44
C GLU A 354 -3.51 19.88 22.81
N GLU A 355 -3.65 18.58 22.54
CA GLU A 355 -2.58 17.58 22.71
C GLU A 355 -1.37 17.83 21.81
N PHE A 356 -1.59 18.21 20.54
CA PHE A 356 -0.50 18.50 19.60
C PHE A 356 0.25 19.78 20.00
N LEU A 357 -0.48 20.82 20.41
CA LEU A 357 0.11 22.06 20.93
C LEU A 357 0.93 21.81 22.19
N LYS A 358 0.47 20.93 23.07
CA LYS A 358 1.22 20.52 24.26
C LYS A 358 2.49 19.76 23.90
N ILE A 359 2.41 18.76 22.99
CA ILE A 359 3.58 18.01 22.52
C ILE A 359 4.58 18.91 21.79
N GLU A 360 4.13 19.89 21.02
CA GLU A 360 5.01 20.84 20.32
C GLU A 360 5.73 21.72 21.33
N LYS A 361 5.03 22.21 22.35
CA LYS A 361 5.60 23.01 23.45
C LYS A 361 6.60 22.18 24.28
N ASP A 362 6.23 20.95 24.64
CA ASP A 362 7.09 20.03 25.37
C ASP A 362 8.36 19.70 24.54
N ASN A 363 8.26 19.58 23.22
CA ASN A 363 9.42 19.37 22.34
C ASN A 363 10.30 20.63 22.20
N GLU A 364 9.72 21.84 22.19
CA GLU A 364 10.50 23.08 22.22
C GLU A 364 11.24 23.20 23.55
N GLU A 365 10.57 22.98 24.67
CA GLU A 365 11.19 23.00 25.98
C GLU A 365 12.31 21.95 26.14
N LEU A 366 12.14 20.76 25.58
CA LEU A 366 13.18 19.72 25.56
C LEU A 366 14.38 20.11 24.70
N ARG A 367 14.16 20.76 23.56
CA ARG A 367 15.25 21.26 22.71
C ARG A 367 16.03 22.36 23.42
N ASP A 368 15.35 23.30 24.08
CA ASP A 368 16.01 24.36 24.81
C ASP A 368 16.83 23.80 25.96
N ARG A 369 16.32 22.82 26.72
CA ARG A 369 17.08 22.10 27.75
C ARG A 369 18.26 21.35 27.19
N GLN A 370 18.12 20.70 26.00
CA GLN A 370 19.22 19.99 25.34
C GLN A 370 20.33 20.98 24.94
N ASN A 371 19.99 22.14 24.37
CA ASN A 371 20.96 23.17 24.00
C ASN A 371 21.71 23.69 25.23
N VAL A 372 20.98 23.97 26.32
CA VAL A 372 21.60 24.40 27.60
C VAL A 372 22.51 23.32 28.18
N LEU A 373 22.13 22.05 28.09
CA LEU A 373 22.97 20.93 28.53
C LEU A 373 24.22 20.77 27.63
N GLU A 374 24.10 20.93 26.32
CA GLU A 374 25.23 20.90 25.41
C GLU A 374 26.22 22.03 25.68
N ASP A 375 25.71 23.26 25.87
CA ASP A 375 26.53 24.42 26.27
C ASP A 375 27.24 24.19 27.65
N THR A 376 26.50 23.64 28.63
CA THR A 376 27.06 23.32 29.94
C THR A 376 28.14 22.23 29.88
N VAL A 377 27.94 21.21 29.05
CA VAL A 377 28.94 20.14 28.81
C VAL A 377 30.17 20.72 28.12
N ASP A 378 30.01 21.59 27.14
CA ASP A 378 31.12 22.23 26.44
C ASP A 378 31.90 23.14 27.38
N ASP A 379 31.23 23.90 28.26
CA ASP A 379 31.85 24.71 29.30
C ASP A 379 32.63 23.85 30.31
N LEU A 380 32.03 22.74 30.78
CA LEU A 380 32.72 21.78 31.67
C LEU A 380 33.95 21.16 30.99
N LEU A 381 33.82 20.76 29.75
CA LEU A 381 34.96 20.24 28.97
C LEU A 381 36.06 21.29 28.78
N ALA A 382 35.71 22.55 28.58
CA ALA A 382 36.65 23.64 28.45
C ALA A 382 37.36 23.92 29.79
N VAL A 383 36.66 23.75 30.94
CA VAL A 383 37.26 23.84 32.27
C VAL A 383 38.20 22.66 32.55
N LEU A 384 37.75 21.43 32.25
CA LEU A 384 38.52 20.20 32.43
C LEU A 384 39.83 20.22 31.65
N LYS A 385 39.83 20.74 30.39
CA LYS A 385 41.02 20.90 29.57
C LYS A 385 42.06 21.87 30.16
N LYS A 386 41.72 22.68 31.16
CA LYS A 386 42.64 23.60 31.81
C LYS A 386 43.36 22.97 33.01
N TYR A 387 42.92 21.81 33.49
CA TYR A 387 43.54 21.08 34.60
C TYR A 387 44.44 19.97 34.08
N PRO A 388 45.64 19.75 34.66
CA PRO A 388 46.49 18.59 34.37
C PRO A 388 45.76 17.27 34.70
N ASP A 389 46.08 16.21 33.95
CA ASP A 389 45.42 14.88 34.07
C ASP A 389 45.49 14.29 35.49
N ASP A 390 46.52 14.62 36.27
CA ASP A 390 46.72 14.19 37.64
C ASP A 390 45.75 14.79 38.67
N VAL A 391 45.10 15.89 38.32
CA VAL A 391 44.05 16.51 39.16
C VAL A 391 42.70 15.86 38.91
N ILE A 392 42.42 15.43 37.68
CA ILE A 392 41.14 14.77 37.30
C ILE A 392 41.04 13.40 37.96
N ASP A 393 42.15 12.65 38.06
CA ASP A 393 42.23 11.36 38.73
C ASP A 393 42.01 11.40 40.26
N ARG A 394 42.23 12.58 40.88
CA ARG A 394 41.98 12.77 42.32
C ARG A 394 40.49 13.01 42.63
N ILE A 395 39.79 13.74 41.80
CA ILE A 395 38.34 14.05 42.02
C ILE A 395 37.47 12.78 41.86
N GLY A 396 37.89 11.83 41.03
CA GLY A 396 37.18 10.56 40.83
C GLY A 396 37.38 9.50 41.92
N ARG A 397 38.27 9.76 42.94
CA ARG A 397 38.53 8.80 44.04
C ARG A 397 37.95 9.19 45.39
N ASP A 398 37.33 10.37 45.49
CA ASP A 398 36.72 10.84 46.74
C ASP A 398 35.20 10.54 46.83
N GLU A 399 34.63 9.76 45.89
CA GLU A 399 33.22 9.31 45.90
C GLU A 399 33.05 7.76 46.00
N GLU A 400 34.05 7.02 46.58
CA GLU A 400 33.82 5.62 46.99
C GLU A 400 33.76 5.51 48.53
#